data_254c296420bb24e0085c11f3240dec72
#
_entry.id   254c296420bb24e0085c11f3240dec72
#
_cell.length_a   1.000
_cell.length_b   1.000
_cell.length_c   1.000
_cell.angle_alpha   90.00
_cell.angle_beta   90.00
_cell.angle_gamma   90.00
#
_symmetry.space_group_name_H-M   'P 1'
#
loop_
_entity.id
_entity.type
_entity.pdbx_description
1 polymer ?
#
loop_
_entity_poly.entity_id
_entity_poly.type
_entity_poly.pdbx_seq_one_letter_code
_entity_poly.pdbx_strand_id
1 'polypeptide(L)'
;MNDLSRVSVVLPSLDPDDKLVAVVDGLLEYGFSDIILINDGSKPENLHYFHDLAAQHPEITLLHHEVNKGKGAALKNAFRYVLQNRPDSLGVVTVDGDNQHHPEDTRACCEKMLETGCVVLGCRDFSQPDVPPRSRFGNRTTSAIFKVFVGMTISDTQTGLRAIPASYLNQLAEVYGDRFEYETNMLLAFKDQGIPFDEQKIRTVYIEENKSSHFRVIHDSWRIYKLILAHFFRYTLSSLASAAVDIGGYSLL
;
A
#
# COMPACT_ATOMS: atom_id res chain seq x y z
N MET A 1 -16.89 3.33 20.14
CA MET A 1 -15.70 2.45 20.14
C MET A 1 -15.54 1.99 18.71
N ASN A 2 -14.49 2.42 18.02
CA ASN A 2 -14.24 1.95 16.66
C ASN A 2 -13.89 0.46 16.71
N ASP A 3 -14.62 -0.35 15.94
CA ASP A 3 -14.52 -1.81 16.00
C ASP A 3 -13.33 -2.30 15.15
N LEU A 4 -12.13 -2.23 15.73
CA LEU A 4 -10.89 -2.70 15.11
C LEU A 4 -10.89 -4.22 14.87
N SER A 5 -11.71 -4.98 15.62
CA SER A 5 -11.81 -6.43 15.43
C SER A 5 -12.38 -6.83 14.06
N ARG A 6 -12.98 -5.87 13.34
CA ARG A 6 -13.51 -6.02 11.98
C ARG A 6 -12.61 -5.42 10.90
N VAL A 7 -11.38 -5.05 11.25
CA VAL A 7 -10.35 -4.60 10.31
C VAL A 7 -9.24 -5.65 10.24
N SER A 8 -9.05 -6.25 9.08
CA SER A 8 -8.01 -7.25 8.87
C SER A 8 -6.67 -6.56 8.60
N VAL A 9 -5.61 -6.97 9.29
CA VAL A 9 -4.23 -6.57 8.94
C VAL A 9 -3.74 -7.45 7.81
N VAL A 10 -3.25 -6.85 6.74
CA VAL A 10 -2.67 -7.54 5.58
C VAL A 10 -1.15 -7.36 5.61
N LEU A 11 -0.43 -8.45 5.80
CA LEU A 11 0.99 -8.48 6.06
C LEU A 11 1.72 -9.37 5.02
N PRO A 12 2.04 -8.83 3.82
CA PRO A 12 2.81 -9.55 2.82
C PRO A 12 4.28 -9.65 3.23
N SER A 13 4.87 -10.84 3.09
CA SER A 13 6.26 -11.05 3.46
C SER A 13 6.98 -12.00 2.49
N LEU A 14 8.24 -11.70 2.24
CA LEU A 14 9.17 -12.50 1.44
C LEU A 14 10.51 -12.60 2.16
N ASP A 15 10.95 -13.83 2.41
CA ASP A 15 12.19 -14.12 3.13
C ASP A 15 12.32 -13.32 4.45
N PRO A 16 11.35 -13.46 5.38
CA PRO A 16 11.33 -12.69 6.63
C PRO A 16 12.49 -13.05 7.56
N ASP A 17 12.69 -12.16 8.52
CA ASP A 17 13.55 -12.33 9.68
C ASP A 17 12.75 -12.08 10.99
N ASP A 18 13.44 -12.01 12.12
CA ASP A 18 12.84 -11.77 13.45
C ASP A 18 11.99 -10.48 13.52
N LYS A 19 12.14 -9.54 12.56
CA LYS A 19 11.33 -8.33 12.51
C LYS A 19 9.86 -8.67 12.24
N LEU A 20 9.57 -9.72 11.45
CA LEU A 20 8.20 -10.15 11.20
C LEU A 20 7.51 -10.58 12.51
N VAL A 21 8.23 -11.29 13.38
CA VAL A 21 7.72 -11.71 14.70
C VAL A 21 7.39 -10.46 15.53
N ALA A 22 8.31 -9.51 15.61
CA ALA A 22 8.10 -8.27 16.35
C ALA A 22 6.91 -7.44 15.82
N VAL A 23 6.68 -7.43 14.50
CA VAL A 23 5.50 -6.77 13.90
C VAL A 23 4.22 -7.45 14.34
N VAL A 24 4.16 -8.77 14.27
CA VAL A 24 2.96 -9.55 14.66
C VAL A 24 2.65 -9.36 16.13
N ASP A 25 3.64 -9.53 17.01
CA ASP A 25 3.48 -9.38 18.47
C ASP A 25 2.98 -7.97 18.81
N GLY A 26 3.59 -6.94 18.20
CA GLY A 26 3.16 -5.57 18.40
C GLY A 26 1.72 -5.30 17.93
N LEU A 27 1.30 -5.86 16.80
CA LEU A 27 -0.07 -5.73 16.30
C LEU A 27 -1.08 -6.38 17.24
N LEU A 28 -0.78 -7.60 17.72
CA LEU A 28 -1.63 -8.31 18.68
C LEU A 28 -1.75 -7.56 20.02
N GLU A 29 -0.63 -7.03 20.54
CA GLU A 29 -0.60 -6.23 21.75
C GLU A 29 -1.49 -4.97 21.65
N TYR A 30 -1.55 -4.36 20.46
CA TYR A 30 -2.39 -3.19 20.19
C TYR A 30 -3.85 -3.52 19.83
N GLY A 31 -4.24 -4.80 19.95
CA GLY A 31 -5.63 -5.25 19.87
C GLY A 31 -6.13 -5.58 18.46
N PHE A 32 -5.24 -5.80 17.50
CA PHE A 32 -5.62 -6.41 16.22
C PHE A 32 -5.83 -7.91 16.42
N SER A 33 -6.96 -8.43 15.91
CA SER A 33 -7.38 -9.82 16.13
C SER A 33 -7.65 -10.59 14.84
N ASP A 34 -7.36 -10.02 13.68
CA ASP A 34 -7.43 -10.69 12.37
C ASP A 34 -6.24 -10.26 11.51
N ILE A 35 -5.24 -11.12 11.42
CA ILE A 35 -4.00 -10.88 10.67
C ILE A 35 -3.92 -11.86 9.50
N ILE A 36 -3.92 -11.34 8.29
CA ILE A 36 -3.71 -12.11 7.06
C ILE A 36 -2.24 -12.00 6.70
N LEU A 37 -1.47 -13.00 7.07
CA LEU A 37 -0.05 -13.12 6.77
C LEU A 37 0.12 -13.82 5.42
N ILE A 38 0.84 -13.21 4.48
CA ILE A 38 1.04 -13.76 3.15
C ILE A 38 2.51 -14.10 2.93
N ASN A 39 2.82 -15.39 2.78
CA ASN A 39 4.11 -15.84 2.29
C ASN A 39 4.15 -15.72 0.76
N ASP A 40 4.90 -14.78 0.22
CA ASP A 40 5.04 -14.58 -1.23
C ASP A 40 6.19 -15.39 -1.83
N GLY A 41 6.22 -16.71 -1.57
CA GLY A 41 7.18 -17.63 -2.14
C GLY A 41 8.58 -17.51 -1.55
N SER A 42 8.65 -17.43 -0.22
CA SER A 42 9.92 -17.42 0.53
C SER A 42 10.68 -18.73 0.39
N LYS A 43 11.99 -18.66 0.60
CA LYS A 43 12.88 -19.80 0.61
C LYS A 43 12.55 -20.79 1.74
N PRO A 44 12.85 -22.09 1.58
CA PRO A 44 12.52 -23.11 2.57
C PRO A 44 13.07 -22.81 3.97
N GLU A 45 14.26 -22.23 4.08
CA GLU A 45 14.88 -21.86 5.35
C GLU A 45 14.11 -20.83 6.16
N ASN A 46 13.28 -20.00 5.50
CA ASN A 46 12.52 -18.92 6.14
C ASN A 46 11.06 -19.29 6.39
N LEU A 47 10.60 -20.48 5.97
CA LEU A 47 9.21 -20.90 6.12
C LEU A 47 8.79 -21.08 7.59
N HIS A 48 9.75 -21.39 8.47
CA HIS A 48 9.48 -21.56 9.88
C HIS A 48 8.84 -20.31 10.52
N TYR A 49 9.24 -19.09 10.15
CA TYR A 49 8.64 -17.86 10.66
C TYR A 49 7.12 -17.83 10.45
N PHE A 50 6.66 -18.25 9.27
CA PHE A 50 5.22 -18.27 8.96
C PHE A 50 4.47 -19.36 9.71
N HIS A 51 5.06 -20.55 9.76
CA HIS A 51 4.42 -21.70 10.40
C HIS A 51 4.37 -21.54 11.93
N ASP A 52 5.45 -21.05 12.53
CA ASP A 52 5.53 -20.84 13.97
C ASP A 52 4.55 -19.75 14.42
N LEU A 53 4.48 -18.62 13.69
CA LEU A 53 3.52 -17.56 13.97
C LEU A 53 2.07 -18.05 13.83
N ALA A 54 1.74 -18.74 12.75
CA ALA A 54 0.38 -19.27 12.55
C ALA A 54 0.01 -20.37 13.56
N ALA A 55 0.97 -21.12 14.08
CA ALA A 55 0.73 -22.13 15.11
C ALA A 55 0.54 -21.53 16.52
N GLN A 56 1.22 -20.41 16.79
CA GLN A 56 1.17 -19.74 18.10
C GLN A 56 -0.03 -18.78 18.24
N HIS A 57 -0.51 -18.22 17.15
CA HIS A 57 -1.52 -17.16 17.16
C HIS A 57 -2.74 -17.55 16.28
N PRO A 58 -3.87 -17.92 16.89
CA PRO A 58 -5.08 -18.27 16.16
C PRO A 58 -5.70 -17.08 15.39
N GLU A 59 -5.28 -15.86 15.68
CA GLU A 59 -5.63 -14.62 14.97
C GLU A 59 -5.02 -14.56 13.58
N ILE A 60 -4.03 -15.42 13.27
CA ILE A 60 -3.32 -15.40 12.00
C ILE A 60 -3.97 -16.36 11.00
N THR A 61 -4.33 -15.80 9.85
CA THR A 61 -4.63 -16.58 8.65
C THR A 61 -3.43 -16.54 7.72
N LEU A 62 -2.79 -17.69 7.49
CA LEU A 62 -1.64 -17.80 6.59
C LEU A 62 -2.10 -18.10 5.16
N LEU A 63 -1.76 -17.20 4.22
CA LEU A 63 -1.87 -17.42 2.79
C LEU A 63 -0.49 -17.72 2.21
N HIS A 64 -0.43 -18.58 1.19
CA HIS A 64 0.83 -19.05 0.63
C HIS A 64 0.84 -18.95 -0.90
N HIS A 65 1.92 -18.37 -1.45
CA HIS A 65 2.28 -18.48 -2.85
C HIS A 65 3.44 -19.49 -2.99
N GLU A 66 3.33 -20.41 -3.92
CA GLU A 66 4.40 -21.39 -4.20
C GLU A 66 5.68 -20.73 -4.73
N VAL A 67 5.52 -19.60 -5.43
CA VAL A 67 6.62 -18.81 -6.01
C VAL A 67 6.34 -17.32 -5.77
N ASN A 68 7.40 -16.53 -5.75
CA ASN A 68 7.30 -15.08 -5.62
C ASN A 68 6.51 -14.46 -6.79
N LYS A 69 5.32 -13.97 -6.50
CA LYS A 69 4.43 -13.27 -7.42
C LYS A 69 4.55 -11.76 -7.32
N GLY A 70 5.11 -11.27 -6.21
CA GLY A 70 5.32 -9.86 -5.91
C GLY A 70 4.31 -9.27 -4.93
N LYS A 71 4.71 -8.19 -4.28
CA LYS A 71 3.93 -7.52 -3.22
C LYS A 71 2.50 -7.17 -3.67
N GLY A 72 2.34 -6.65 -4.88
CA GLY A 72 1.01 -6.33 -5.44
C GLY A 72 0.11 -7.55 -5.58
N ALA A 73 0.65 -8.69 -6.04
CA ALA A 73 -0.10 -9.94 -6.13
C ALA A 73 -0.51 -10.44 -4.74
N ALA A 74 0.36 -10.34 -3.74
CA ALA A 74 0.08 -10.72 -2.36
C ALA A 74 -1.05 -9.85 -1.77
N LEU A 75 -0.98 -8.53 -1.94
CA LEU A 75 -2.03 -7.61 -1.50
C LEU A 75 -3.38 -7.90 -2.15
N LYS A 76 -3.42 -8.08 -3.48
CA LYS A 76 -4.64 -8.43 -4.21
C LYS A 76 -5.23 -9.76 -3.77
N ASN A 77 -4.38 -10.76 -3.50
CA ASN A 77 -4.83 -12.05 -2.96
C ASN A 77 -5.50 -11.87 -1.59
N ALA A 78 -4.87 -11.11 -0.69
CA ALA A 78 -5.45 -10.82 0.62
C ALA A 78 -6.78 -10.05 0.51
N PHE A 79 -6.88 -9.05 -0.38
CA PHE A 79 -8.14 -8.31 -0.57
C PHE A 79 -9.27 -9.22 -1.04
N ARG A 80 -9.01 -10.11 -2.00
CA ARG A 80 -9.98 -11.12 -2.45
C ARG A 80 -10.35 -12.10 -1.33
N TYR A 81 -9.36 -12.51 -0.53
CA TYR A 81 -9.61 -13.37 0.62
C TYR A 81 -10.55 -12.72 1.63
N VAL A 82 -10.32 -11.45 1.99
CA VAL A 82 -11.21 -10.69 2.89
C VAL A 82 -12.61 -10.59 2.33
N LEU A 83 -12.77 -10.21 1.07
CA LEU A 83 -14.08 -10.12 0.42
C LEU A 83 -14.86 -11.43 0.43
N GLN A 84 -14.17 -12.57 0.34
CA GLN A 84 -14.78 -13.90 0.30
C GLN A 84 -15.04 -14.50 1.68
N ASN A 85 -14.17 -14.24 2.67
CA ASN A 85 -14.14 -14.96 3.93
C ASN A 85 -14.44 -14.08 5.16
N ARG A 86 -14.57 -12.77 4.99
CA ARG A 86 -14.83 -11.80 6.06
C ARG A 86 -16.01 -10.88 5.66
N PRO A 87 -17.24 -11.41 5.58
CA PRO A 87 -18.40 -10.65 5.07
C PRO A 87 -18.71 -9.39 5.91
N ASP A 88 -18.36 -9.41 7.20
CA ASP A 88 -18.59 -8.29 8.12
C ASP A 88 -17.38 -7.35 8.23
N SER A 89 -16.34 -7.53 7.40
CA SER A 89 -15.16 -6.68 7.42
C SER A 89 -15.51 -5.23 7.12
N LEU A 90 -14.97 -4.30 7.92
CA LEU A 90 -15.06 -2.85 7.69
C LEU A 90 -13.94 -2.36 6.76
N GLY A 91 -12.87 -3.14 6.64
CA GLY A 91 -11.74 -2.82 5.80
C GLY A 91 -10.49 -3.60 6.13
N VAL A 92 -9.40 -3.21 5.51
CA VAL A 92 -8.08 -3.77 5.76
C VAL A 92 -7.08 -2.66 6.09
N VAL A 93 -5.99 -3.02 6.76
CA VAL A 93 -4.80 -2.19 6.84
C VAL A 93 -3.60 -2.98 6.34
N THR A 94 -2.87 -2.43 5.36
CA THR A 94 -1.63 -3.04 4.86
C THR A 94 -0.46 -2.58 5.72
N VAL A 95 0.42 -3.52 6.11
CA VAL A 95 1.60 -3.27 6.94
C VAL A 95 2.79 -4.03 6.34
N ASP A 96 3.98 -3.43 6.35
CA ASP A 96 5.19 -4.10 5.92
C ASP A 96 5.82 -4.92 7.07
N GLY A 97 6.44 -6.06 6.74
CA GLY A 97 7.04 -6.97 7.71
C GLY A 97 8.44 -6.55 8.20
N ASP A 98 8.89 -5.33 7.89
CA ASP A 98 10.22 -4.81 8.20
C ASP A 98 10.32 -4.05 9.53
N ASN A 99 9.22 -4.00 10.29
CA ASN A 99 9.08 -3.31 11.58
C ASN A 99 9.30 -1.79 11.52
N GLN A 100 9.04 -1.15 10.37
CA GLN A 100 9.11 0.30 10.23
C GLN A 100 7.80 1.01 10.58
N HIS A 101 6.70 0.28 10.68
CA HIS A 101 5.39 0.81 11.05
C HIS A 101 5.05 0.48 12.51
N HIS A 102 4.93 1.52 13.33
CA HIS A 102 4.55 1.32 14.72
C HIS A 102 3.07 0.92 14.83
N PRO A 103 2.71 -0.10 15.65
CA PRO A 103 1.33 -0.57 15.78
C PRO A 103 0.32 0.52 16.18
N GLU A 104 0.73 1.48 17.01
CA GLU A 104 -0.09 2.63 17.37
C GLU A 104 -0.44 3.50 16.16
N ASP A 105 0.51 3.71 15.24
CA ASP A 105 0.29 4.47 14.01
C ASP A 105 -0.63 3.70 13.04
N THR A 106 -0.47 2.36 13.00
CA THR A 106 -1.36 1.45 12.25
C THR A 106 -2.79 1.58 12.77
N ARG A 107 -2.96 1.56 14.09
CA ARG A 107 -4.25 1.75 14.75
C ARG A 107 -4.85 3.13 14.43
N ALA A 108 -4.07 4.20 14.51
CA ALA A 108 -4.52 5.56 14.19
C ALA A 108 -5.03 5.68 12.75
N CYS A 109 -4.35 5.02 11.78
CA CYS A 109 -4.83 4.96 10.40
C CYS A 109 -6.18 4.23 10.29
N CYS A 110 -6.36 3.10 11.00
CA CYS A 110 -7.62 2.37 11.01
C CYS A 110 -8.76 3.18 11.64
N GLU A 111 -8.51 3.81 12.79
CA GLU A 111 -9.52 4.65 13.48
C GLU A 111 -9.97 5.80 12.57
N LYS A 112 -9.04 6.47 11.91
CA LYS A 112 -9.35 7.54 10.96
C LYS A 112 -10.11 7.02 9.74
N MET A 113 -9.75 5.85 9.20
CA MET A 113 -10.49 5.20 8.11
C MET A 113 -11.94 4.90 8.52
N LEU A 114 -12.15 4.35 9.72
CA LEU A 114 -13.48 4.02 10.24
C LEU A 114 -14.33 5.27 10.51
N GLU A 115 -13.70 6.38 10.88
CA GLU A 115 -14.38 7.66 11.12
C GLU A 115 -14.77 8.35 9.80
N THR A 116 -13.86 8.37 8.82
CA THR A 116 -14.04 9.16 7.59
C THR A 116 -14.66 8.37 6.43
N GLY A 117 -14.55 7.04 6.44
CA GLY A 117 -14.92 6.19 5.31
C GLY A 117 -13.99 6.32 4.09
N CYS A 118 -12.86 7.03 4.25
CA CYS A 118 -11.86 7.23 3.21
C CYS A 118 -10.71 6.23 3.34
N VAL A 119 -9.96 6.00 2.25
CA VAL A 119 -8.66 5.38 2.35
C VAL A 119 -7.72 6.29 3.13
N VAL A 120 -6.97 5.74 4.09
CA VAL A 120 -6.01 6.52 4.88
C VAL A 120 -4.59 6.05 4.59
N LEU A 121 -3.74 6.99 4.16
CA LEU A 121 -2.32 6.78 3.93
C LEU A 121 -1.53 7.18 5.18
N GLY A 122 -0.73 6.26 5.73
CA GLY A 122 0.18 6.56 6.82
C GLY A 122 1.43 7.29 6.28
N CYS A 123 1.49 8.60 6.42
CA CYS A 123 2.52 9.44 5.81
C CYS A 123 3.63 9.80 6.79
N ARG A 124 4.87 9.47 6.44
CA ARG A 124 6.08 9.81 7.18
C ARG A 124 6.42 11.30 7.01
N ASP A 125 7.05 11.87 8.01
CA ASP A 125 7.52 13.26 7.96
C ASP A 125 8.98 13.32 7.47
N PHE A 126 9.16 13.57 6.18
CA PHE A 126 10.49 13.71 5.57
C PHE A 126 11.18 15.05 5.86
N SER A 127 10.60 15.93 6.65
CA SER A 127 11.24 17.19 7.07
C SER A 127 12.16 17.02 8.29
N GLN A 128 12.04 15.91 9.02
CA GLN A 128 12.83 15.63 10.21
C GLN A 128 14.33 15.57 9.91
N PRO A 129 15.21 16.05 10.81
CA PRO A 129 16.65 16.19 10.54
C PRO A 129 17.37 14.85 10.34
N ASP A 130 16.88 13.79 10.97
CA ASP A 130 17.39 12.41 10.93
C ASP A 130 17.02 11.63 9.66
N VAL A 131 16.13 12.20 8.82
CA VAL A 131 15.77 11.59 7.54
C VAL A 131 16.95 11.65 6.57
N PRO A 132 17.40 10.51 6.00
CA PRO A 132 18.46 10.48 5.02
C PRO A 132 18.19 11.42 3.82
N PRO A 133 19.15 12.23 3.38
CA PRO A 133 18.95 13.19 2.27
C PRO A 133 18.43 12.53 0.99
N ARG A 134 18.84 11.29 0.72
CA ARG A 134 18.40 10.51 -0.44
C ARG A 134 16.91 10.18 -0.37
N SER A 135 16.41 9.74 0.79
CA SER A 135 15.00 9.43 1.02
C SER A 135 14.14 10.70 0.89
N ARG A 136 14.62 11.80 1.49
CA ARG A 136 13.97 13.12 1.39
C ARG A 136 13.87 13.59 -0.06
N PHE A 137 14.97 13.50 -0.83
CA PHE A 137 14.97 13.88 -2.23
C PHE A 137 14.04 13.01 -3.07
N GLY A 138 14.11 11.68 -2.90
CA GLY A 138 13.26 10.73 -3.63
C GLY A 138 11.78 10.99 -3.39
N ASN A 139 11.36 11.13 -2.13
CA ASN A 139 9.96 11.41 -1.82
C ASN A 139 9.50 12.76 -2.37
N ARG A 140 10.28 13.85 -2.16
CA ARG A 140 9.95 15.17 -2.71
C ARG A 140 9.77 15.16 -4.22
N THR A 141 10.66 14.48 -4.93
CA THR A 141 10.60 14.37 -6.40
C THR A 141 9.34 13.63 -6.81
N THR A 142 9.03 12.49 -6.21
CA THR A 142 7.85 11.70 -6.57
C THR A 142 6.55 12.44 -6.21
N SER A 143 6.47 13.07 -5.04
CA SER A 143 5.32 13.89 -4.65
C SER A 143 5.09 15.07 -5.59
N ALA A 144 6.18 15.74 -6.03
CA ALA A 144 6.08 16.82 -7.02
C ALA A 144 5.58 16.32 -8.39
N ILE A 145 6.06 15.15 -8.82
CA ILE A 145 5.60 14.50 -10.06
C ILE A 145 4.10 14.15 -9.96
N PHE A 146 3.65 13.56 -8.86
CA PHE A 146 2.23 13.29 -8.63
C PHE A 146 1.38 14.57 -8.69
N LYS A 147 1.85 15.63 -8.02
CA LYS A 147 1.15 16.92 -8.03
C LYS A 147 1.03 17.51 -9.44
N VAL A 148 2.12 17.50 -10.22
CA VAL A 148 2.15 18.13 -11.56
C VAL A 148 1.45 17.28 -12.62
N PHE A 149 1.72 15.97 -12.66
CA PHE A 149 1.27 15.11 -13.75
C PHE A 149 -0.05 14.36 -13.44
N VAL A 150 -0.37 14.15 -12.17
CA VAL A 150 -1.60 13.46 -11.75
C VAL A 150 -2.62 14.45 -11.16
N GLY A 151 -2.16 15.60 -10.68
CA GLY A 151 -3.02 16.59 -10.01
C GLY A 151 -3.41 16.16 -8.59
N MET A 152 -2.62 15.28 -7.94
CA MET A 152 -2.83 14.80 -6.57
C MET A 152 -1.70 15.30 -5.68
N THR A 153 -2.05 15.81 -4.50
CA THR A 153 -1.06 16.18 -3.47
C THR A 153 -0.99 15.03 -2.47
N ILE A 154 0.14 14.33 -2.43
CA ILE A 154 0.41 13.21 -1.53
C ILE A 154 1.76 13.47 -0.87
N SER A 155 1.79 13.43 0.46
CA SER A 155 2.99 13.73 1.26
C SER A 155 4.01 12.59 1.24
N ASP A 156 3.53 11.34 1.22
CA ASP A 156 4.36 10.13 1.11
C ASP A 156 3.76 9.15 0.11
N THR A 157 4.29 9.18 -1.11
CA THR A 157 3.83 8.30 -2.20
C THR A 157 4.33 6.86 -2.10
N GLN A 158 5.26 6.60 -1.18
CA GLN A 158 5.96 5.31 -1.05
C GLN A 158 5.58 4.56 0.23
N THR A 159 4.58 5.06 0.98
CA THR A 159 4.14 4.38 2.20
C THR A 159 3.45 3.05 1.88
N GLY A 160 3.84 2.00 2.62
CA GLY A 160 3.16 0.70 2.62
C GLY A 160 2.01 0.63 3.63
N LEU A 161 1.93 1.57 4.58
CA LEU A 161 0.86 1.62 5.57
C LEU A 161 -0.37 2.32 4.98
N ARG A 162 -1.41 1.55 4.70
CA ARG A 162 -2.66 2.04 4.11
C ARG A 162 -3.86 1.37 4.75
N ALA A 163 -4.74 2.13 5.36
CA ALA A 163 -6.03 1.62 5.82
C ALA A 163 -7.08 1.86 4.73
N ILE A 164 -7.77 0.79 4.31
CA ILE A 164 -8.62 0.76 3.11
C ILE A 164 -9.99 0.22 3.50
N PRO A 165 -11.08 1.00 3.33
CA PRO A 165 -12.44 0.52 3.57
C PRO A 165 -12.80 -0.68 2.69
N ALA A 166 -13.60 -1.61 3.22
CA ALA A 166 -14.03 -2.82 2.50
C ALA A 166 -14.71 -2.51 1.16
N SER A 167 -15.42 -1.37 1.07
CA SER A 167 -16.12 -0.93 -0.15
C SER A 167 -15.21 -0.72 -1.35
N TYR A 168 -13.90 -0.49 -1.15
CA TYR A 168 -12.94 -0.25 -2.23
C TYR A 168 -12.06 -1.46 -2.54
N LEU A 169 -12.11 -2.54 -1.74
CA LEU A 169 -11.23 -3.70 -1.91
C LEU A 169 -11.40 -4.39 -3.26
N ASN A 170 -12.65 -4.52 -3.74
CA ASN A 170 -12.91 -5.14 -5.04
C ASN A 170 -12.27 -4.36 -6.20
N GLN A 171 -12.43 -3.04 -6.18
CA GLN A 171 -11.84 -2.16 -7.19
C GLN A 171 -10.30 -2.21 -7.15
N LEU A 172 -9.73 -2.18 -5.95
CA LEU A 172 -8.27 -2.19 -5.76
C LEU A 172 -7.66 -3.56 -6.05
N ALA A 173 -8.39 -4.66 -5.86
CA ALA A 173 -7.94 -6.00 -6.24
C ALA A 173 -7.78 -6.18 -7.77
N GLU A 174 -8.42 -5.33 -8.58
CA GLU A 174 -8.35 -5.37 -10.04
C GLU A 174 -7.35 -4.34 -10.63
N VAL A 175 -6.69 -3.54 -9.78
CA VAL A 175 -5.66 -2.59 -10.23
C VAL A 175 -4.47 -3.35 -10.82
N TYR A 176 -3.97 -2.87 -11.97
CA TYR A 176 -2.85 -3.46 -12.67
C TYR A 176 -1.54 -3.41 -11.86
N GLY A 177 -0.71 -4.43 -12.03
CA GLY A 177 0.61 -4.56 -11.40
C GLY A 177 0.62 -5.62 -10.31
N ASP A 178 1.71 -6.39 -10.23
CA ASP A 178 1.87 -7.48 -9.28
C ASP A 178 3.05 -7.27 -8.32
N ARG A 179 3.90 -6.29 -8.60
CA ARG A 179 5.08 -5.98 -7.79
C ARG A 179 4.95 -4.60 -7.13
N PHE A 180 6.03 -3.89 -6.90
CA PHE A 180 6.04 -2.57 -6.25
C PHE A 180 5.27 -1.49 -7.04
N GLU A 181 5.16 -1.63 -8.37
CA GLU A 181 4.36 -0.72 -9.19
C GLU A 181 2.87 -0.73 -8.82
N TYR A 182 2.36 -1.79 -8.23
CA TYR A 182 0.97 -1.90 -7.80
C TYR A 182 0.59 -0.79 -6.81
N GLU A 183 1.45 -0.48 -5.84
CA GLU A 183 1.17 0.56 -4.85
C GLU A 183 1.09 1.96 -5.48
N THR A 184 1.87 2.20 -6.54
CA THR A 184 1.77 3.43 -7.34
C THR A 184 0.49 3.45 -8.19
N ASN A 185 0.15 2.33 -8.83
CA ASN A 185 -1.08 2.20 -9.60
C ASN A 185 -2.33 2.32 -8.72
N MET A 186 -2.27 1.89 -7.47
CA MET A 186 -3.33 2.11 -6.49
C MET A 186 -3.57 3.61 -6.25
N LEU A 187 -2.50 4.42 -6.11
CA LEU A 187 -2.64 5.87 -5.98
C LEU A 187 -3.23 6.51 -7.24
N LEU A 188 -2.84 6.05 -8.42
CA LEU A 188 -3.44 6.50 -9.68
C LEU A 188 -4.93 6.11 -9.76
N ALA A 189 -5.28 4.91 -9.32
CA ALA A 189 -6.65 4.43 -9.27
C ALA A 189 -7.52 5.27 -8.33
N PHE A 190 -6.99 5.84 -7.25
CA PHE A 190 -7.74 6.78 -6.41
C PHE A 190 -8.23 7.98 -7.22
N LYS A 191 -7.39 8.52 -8.10
CA LYS A 191 -7.77 9.60 -8.99
C LYS A 191 -8.79 9.17 -10.05
N ASP A 192 -8.50 8.08 -10.75
CA ASP A 192 -9.27 7.62 -11.90
C ASP A 192 -10.67 7.15 -11.52
N GLN A 193 -10.80 6.54 -10.34
CA GLN A 193 -12.05 5.95 -9.87
C GLN A 193 -12.77 6.82 -8.83
N GLY A 194 -12.22 8.01 -8.52
CA GLY A 194 -12.81 8.91 -7.54
C GLY A 194 -12.81 8.35 -6.11
N ILE A 195 -11.83 7.50 -5.76
CA ILE A 195 -11.72 6.94 -4.41
C ILE A 195 -11.17 8.03 -3.49
N PRO A 196 -11.92 8.46 -2.45
CA PRO A 196 -11.46 9.46 -1.51
C PRO A 196 -10.34 8.91 -0.63
N PHE A 197 -9.34 9.74 -0.38
CA PHE A 197 -8.26 9.39 0.54
C PHE A 197 -7.91 10.56 1.45
N ASP A 198 -7.34 10.23 2.60
CA ASP A 198 -6.80 11.16 3.58
C ASP A 198 -5.42 10.70 4.05
N GLU A 199 -4.68 11.57 4.72
CA GLU A 199 -3.34 11.27 5.23
C GLU A 199 -3.33 11.29 6.75
N GLN A 200 -2.70 10.29 7.35
CA GLN A 200 -2.39 10.22 8.77
C GLN A 200 -0.89 10.34 8.96
N LYS A 201 -0.45 11.37 9.69
CA LYS A 201 0.97 11.50 10.04
C LYS A 201 1.39 10.36 10.96
N ILE A 202 2.46 9.67 10.58
CA ILE A 202 3.04 8.54 11.32
C ILE A 202 4.48 8.83 11.69
N ARG A 203 5.03 8.02 12.60
CA ARG A 203 6.46 8.06 12.97
C ARG A 203 7.30 7.67 11.77
N THR A 204 8.45 8.31 11.65
CA THR A 204 9.44 7.97 10.63
C THR A 204 10.51 7.12 11.30
N VAL A 205 10.47 5.80 11.06
CA VAL A 205 11.41 4.85 11.64
C VAL A 205 12.34 4.34 10.56
N TYR A 206 13.66 4.46 10.77
CA TYR A 206 14.68 3.87 9.91
C TYR A 206 15.41 2.77 10.67
N ILE A 207 15.30 1.53 10.19
CA ILE A 207 15.99 0.37 10.74
C ILE A 207 17.12 0.02 9.77
N GLU A 208 18.37 -0.04 10.25
CA GLU A 208 19.56 -0.49 9.49
C GLU A 208 19.71 0.15 8.09
N GLU A 209 19.43 1.45 7.98
CA GLU A 209 19.51 2.20 6.69
C GLU A 209 18.70 1.54 5.55
N ASN A 210 17.61 0.82 5.85
CA ASN A 210 16.77 0.10 4.89
C ASN A 210 17.48 -1.04 4.13
N LYS A 211 18.48 -1.68 4.71
CA LYS A 211 19.22 -2.80 4.08
C LYS A 211 18.36 -4.01 3.77
N SER A 212 17.25 -4.20 4.48
CA SER A 212 16.28 -5.28 4.25
C SER A 212 15.26 -5.01 3.14
N SER A 213 15.30 -3.83 2.51
CA SER A 213 14.36 -3.49 1.44
C SER A 213 14.72 -4.19 0.13
N HIS A 214 13.80 -4.97 -0.42
CA HIS A 214 13.91 -5.57 -1.75
C HIS A 214 13.72 -4.57 -2.90
N PHE A 215 13.51 -3.28 -2.59
CA PHE A 215 13.30 -2.21 -3.57
C PHE A 215 14.62 -1.83 -4.28
N ARG A 216 14.67 -2.05 -5.59
CA ARG A 216 15.81 -1.67 -6.46
C ARG A 216 15.67 -0.21 -6.87
N VAL A 217 16.31 0.69 -6.12
CA VAL A 217 16.07 2.15 -6.20
C VAL A 217 16.04 2.71 -7.63
N ILE A 218 16.99 2.38 -8.49
CA ILE A 218 17.05 2.92 -9.87
C ILE A 218 15.99 2.27 -10.76
N HIS A 219 15.92 0.94 -10.75
CA HIS A 219 15.06 0.19 -11.64
C HIS A 219 13.56 0.37 -11.31
N ASP A 220 13.23 0.32 -10.02
CA ASP A 220 11.83 0.42 -9.59
C ASP A 220 11.35 1.88 -9.64
N SER A 221 12.22 2.87 -9.32
CA SER A 221 11.90 4.28 -9.55
C SER A 221 11.66 4.60 -11.02
N TRP A 222 12.45 4.05 -11.94
CA TRP A 222 12.23 4.24 -13.37
C TRP A 222 10.88 3.65 -13.83
N ARG A 223 10.51 2.48 -13.31
CA ARG A 223 9.18 1.90 -13.56
C ARG A 223 8.06 2.81 -13.09
N ILE A 224 8.17 3.34 -11.87
CA ILE A 224 7.20 4.27 -11.28
C ILE A 224 7.07 5.52 -12.14
N TYR A 225 8.17 6.17 -12.51
CA TYR A 225 8.13 7.37 -13.35
C TYR A 225 7.54 7.11 -14.73
N LYS A 226 7.89 5.98 -15.35
CA LYS A 226 7.31 5.57 -16.64
C LYS A 226 5.79 5.39 -16.54
N LEU A 227 5.28 4.82 -15.45
CA LEU A 227 3.85 4.66 -15.22
C LEU A 227 3.14 6.00 -15.09
N ILE A 228 3.67 6.91 -14.28
CA ILE A 228 3.08 8.25 -14.08
C ILE A 228 3.06 9.03 -15.38
N LEU A 229 4.17 9.02 -16.14
CA LEU A 229 4.25 9.67 -17.43
C LEU A 229 3.30 9.06 -18.47
N ALA A 230 3.20 7.72 -18.52
CA ALA A 230 2.25 7.05 -19.42
C ALA A 230 0.80 7.42 -19.09
N HIS A 231 0.48 7.49 -17.79
CA HIS A 231 -0.82 7.95 -17.32
C HIS A 231 -1.10 9.39 -17.78
N PHE A 232 -0.19 10.32 -17.58
CA PHE A 232 -0.29 11.71 -18.03
C PHE A 232 -0.50 11.82 -19.54
N PHE A 233 0.33 11.14 -20.34
CA PHE A 233 0.21 11.18 -21.81
C PHE A 233 -1.11 10.60 -22.30
N ARG A 234 -1.62 9.55 -21.68
CA ARG A 234 -2.93 8.97 -22.00
C ARG A 234 -4.04 10.00 -21.84
N TYR A 235 -4.07 10.74 -20.72
CA TYR A 235 -5.06 11.79 -20.48
C TYR A 235 -4.89 12.98 -21.41
N THR A 236 -3.66 13.43 -21.63
CA THR A 236 -3.38 14.57 -22.53
C THR A 236 -3.80 14.24 -23.96
N LEU A 237 -3.47 13.06 -24.48
CA LEU A 237 -3.86 12.63 -25.82
C LEU A 237 -5.38 12.49 -25.96
N SER A 238 -6.05 11.95 -24.96
CA SER A 238 -7.51 11.83 -24.94
C SER A 238 -8.17 13.22 -24.98
N SER A 239 -7.69 14.16 -24.17
CA SER A 239 -8.20 15.54 -24.13
C SER A 239 -7.96 16.27 -25.46
N LEU A 240 -6.78 16.11 -26.07
CA LEU A 240 -6.49 16.70 -27.38
C LEU A 240 -7.34 16.09 -28.49
N ALA A 241 -7.59 14.79 -28.46
CA ALA A 241 -8.47 14.13 -29.43
C ALA A 241 -9.92 14.64 -29.30
N SER A 242 -10.43 14.76 -28.08
CA SER A 242 -11.75 15.33 -27.83
C SER A 242 -11.85 16.76 -28.33
N ALA A 243 -10.88 17.61 -28.01
CA ALA A 243 -10.85 19.01 -28.50
C ALA A 243 -10.78 19.09 -30.03
N ALA A 244 -10.03 18.20 -30.69
CA ALA A 244 -9.96 18.16 -32.16
C ALA A 244 -11.29 17.75 -32.78
N VAL A 245 -12.03 16.80 -32.19
CA VAL A 245 -13.37 16.41 -32.61
C VAL A 245 -14.37 17.55 -32.44
N ASP A 246 -14.34 18.25 -31.30
CA ASP A 246 -15.22 19.36 -31.01
C ASP A 246 -15.00 20.53 -31.99
N ILE A 247 -13.74 20.94 -32.21
CA ILE A 247 -13.38 22.01 -33.14
C ILE A 247 -13.72 21.61 -34.60
N GLY A 248 -13.41 20.37 -34.99
CA GLY A 248 -13.72 19.85 -36.32
C GLY A 248 -15.23 19.78 -36.60
N GLY A 249 -16.00 19.31 -35.60
CA GLY A 249 -17.46 19.26 -35.65
C GLY A 249 -18.10 20.65 -35.77
N TYR A 250 -17.56 21.63 -35.02
CA TYR A 250 -18.03 23.02 -35.09
C TYR A 250 -17.70 23.71 -36.42
N SER A 251 -16.65 23.29 -37.12
CA SER A 251 -16.23 23.83 -38.40
C SER A 251 -17.04 23.28 -39.58
N LEU A 252 -17.82 22.22 -39.36
CA LEU A 252 -18.66 21.57 -40.38
C LEU A 252 -20.16 21.97 -40.30
N LEU A 253 -20.54 22.72 -39.26
CA LEU A 253 -21.85 23.32 -39.03
C LEU A 253 -21.83 24.78 -39.50
#